data_21a2251d79d08f04b2f644956d04ee7e
#
_entry.id   21a2251d79d08f04b2f644956d04ee7e
#
_cell.length_a   1.000
_cell.length_b   1.000
_cell.length_c   1.000
_cell.angle_alpha   90.00
_cell.angle_beta   90.00
_cell.angle_gamma   90.00
#
_symmetry.space_group_name_H-M   'P 1'
#
loop_
_entity.id
_entity.type
_entity.pdbx_description
1 polymer ?
#
loop_
_entity_poly.entity_id
_entity_poly.type
_entity_poly.pdbx_seq_one_letter_code
_entity_poly.pdbx_strand_id
1 'polypeptide(L)'
;MCIRDRARESGYSKATLYQYFKDKEELYSAVMQETPFYFNFLSIQPEIDGYDLEAAIKKIGLAYLAVFDTPERIAFTRAIIRDSKRHPEVSSIYHKNGIGYVARCVETVLKRYTGNLQEGVDTYLASKTYVGSLFGFAIQYKIVVGVEPQYGDEEIVDTLTKIFLPGILH
;
A
#
# COMPACT_ATOMS: atom_id res chain seq x y z
N MET A 1 -14.21 13.79 -4.75
CA MET A 1 -14.41 14.01 -6.18
C MET A 1 -15.44 13.01 -6.67
N CYS A 2 -16.59 13.48 -7.22
CA CYS A 2 -17.64 12.59 -7.71
C CYS A 2 -17.22 12.00 -9.06
N ILE A 3 -17.71 10.78 -9.43
CA ILE A 3 -17.51 10.21 -10.77
C ILE A 3 -17.89 11.23 -11.87
N ARG A 4 -18.87 12.09 -11.59
CA ARG A 4 -19.28 13.18 -12.47
C ARG A 4 -18.16 14.21 -12.73
N ASP A 5 -17.33 14.49 -11.72
CA ASP A 5 -16.22 15.45 -11.83
C ASP A 5 -15.07 14.85 -12.62
N ARG A 6 -14.77 13.56 -12.45
CA ARG A 6 -13.74 12.84 -13.22
C ARG A 6 -14.15 12.64 -14.69
N ALA A 7 -15.42 12.31 -14.95
CA ALA A 7 -15.94 12.23 -16.31
C ALA A 7 -15.81 13.59 -17.03
N ARG A 8 -16.00 14.70 -16.30
CA ARG A 8 -15.85 16.05 -16.82
C ARG A 8 -14.39 16.43 -17.10
N GLU A 9 -13.45 16.02 -16.24
CA GLU A 9 -12.01 16.24 -16.44
C GLU A 9 -11.43 15.38 -17.56
N SER A 10 -11.89 14.14 -17.72
CA SER A 10 -11.45 13.24 -18.80
C SER A 10 -12.10 13.50 -20.16
N GLY A 11 -13.08 14.43 -20.22
CA GLY A 11 -13.84 14.69 -21.45
C GLY A 11 -14.88 13.62 -21.81
N TYR A 12 -15.03 12.58 -20.96
CA TYR A 12 -16.01 11.50 -21.17
C TYR A 12 -17.27 11.70 -20.35
N SER A 13 -18.42 11.28 -20.89
CA SER A 13 -19.67 11.27 -20.13
C SER A 13 -19.69 10.13 -19.11
N LYS A 14 -20.50 10.29 -18.03
CA LYS A 14 -20.76 9.20 -17.09
C LYS A 14 -21.29 7.94 -17.81
N ALA A 15 -22.14 8.12 -18.82
CA ALA A 15 -22.66 7.03 -19.64
C ALA A 15 -21.56 6.29 -20.41
N THR A 16 -20.58 7.02 -20.93
CA THR A 16 -19.42 6.44 -21.62
C THR A 16 -18.59 5.56 -20.68
N LEU A 17 -18.36 5.99 -19.43
CA LEU A 17 -17.62 5.18 -18.45
C LEU A 17 -18.36 3.86 -18.14
N TYR A 18 -19.67 3.90 -18.01
CA TYR A 18 -20.48 2.69 -17.77
C TYR A 18 -20.66 1.76 -18.97
N GLN A 19 -20.22 2.16 -20.18
CA GLN A 19 -20.09 1.25 -21.32
C GLN A 19 -18.88 0.34 -21.20
N TYR A 20 -17.81 0.81 -20.51
CA TYR A 20 -16.56 0.07 -20.32
C TYR A 20 -16.48 -0.63 -18.98
N PHE A 21 -17.20 -0.16 -17.96
CA PHE A 21 -17.18 -0.71 -16.62
C PHE A 21 -18.61 -1.00 -16.15
N LYS A 22 -18.84 -2.25 -15.77
CA LYS A 22 -20.15 -2.75 -15.32
C LYS A 22 -20.71 -1.96 -14.15
N ASP A 23 -19.82 -1.61 -13.22
CA ASP A 23 -20.16 -0.89 -12.00
C ASP A 23 -18.97 -0.04 -11.50
N LYS A 24 -19.19 0.64 -10.37
CA LYS A 24 -18.13 1.41 -9.73
C LYS A 24 -16.97 0.56 -9.23
N GLU A 25 -17.24 -0.65 -8.78
CA GLU A 25 -16.23 -1.56 -8.24
C GLU A 25 -15.25 -1.98 -9.32
N GLU A 26 -15.76 -2.29 -10.51
CA GLU A 26 -14.92 -2.61 -11.67
C GLU A 26 -14.06 -1.41 -12.09
N LEU A 27 -14.66 -0.20 -12.13
CA LEU A 27 -13.91 1.03 -12.41
C LEU A 27 -12.81 1.28 -11.37
N TYR A 28 -13.11 1.15 -10.07
CA TYR A 28 -12.12 1.33 -9.01
C TYR A 28 -11.04 0.24 -9.04
N SER A 29 -11.42 -1.01 -9.31
CA SER A 29 -10.48 -2.12 -9.47
C SER A 29 -9.53 -1.87 -10.63
N ALA A 30 -10.02 -1.41 -11.78
CA ALA A 30 -9.21 -1.06 -12.94
C ALA A 30 -8.26 0.10 -12.61
N VAL A 31 -8.74 1.17 -11.97
CA VAL A 31 -7.89 2.29 -11.53
C VAL A 31 -6.81 1.82 -10.55
N MET A 32 -7.12 0.88 -9.66
CA MET A 32 -6.13 0.33 -8.73
C MET A 32 -5.09 -0.54 -9.44
N GLN A 33 -5.49 -1.32 -10.45
CA GLN A 33 -4.60 -2.17 -11.24
C GLN A 33 -3.71 -1.35 -12.16
N GLU A 34 -4.23 -0.28 -12.77
CA GLU A 34 -3.46 0.68 -13.58
C GLU A 34 -2.54 1.57 -12.74
N THR A 35 -2.63 1.48 -11.41
CA THR A 35 -1.78 2.32 -10.58
C THR A 35 -0.33 1.80 -10.56
N PRO A 36 0.70 2.67 -10.76
CA PRO A 36 2.12 2.31 -10.74
C PRO A 36 2.56 1.50 -9.51
N PHE A 37 1.81 1.55 -8.41
CA PHE A 37 2.07 0.75 -7.22
C PHE A 37 2.02 -0.76 -7.48
N TYR A 38 0.96 -1.25 -8.13
CA TYR A 38 0.84 -2.67 -8.46
C TYR A 38 1.97 -3.10 -9.41
N PHE A 39 2.27 -2.27 -10.41
CA PHE A 39 3.36 -2.53 -11.35
C PHE A 39 4.75 -2.40 -10.70
N ASN A 40 5.00 -1.37 -9.91
CA ASN A 40 6.27 -1.20 -9.21
C ASN A 40 6.53 -2.36 -8.25
N PHE A 41 5.48 -2.87 -7.58
CA PHE A 41 5.64 -3.99 -6.66
C PHE A 41 5.89 -5.31 -7.39
N LEU A 42 5.21 -5.57 -8.50
CA LEU A 42 5.49 -6.74 -9.35
C LEU A 42 6.89 -6.69 -9.96
N SER A 43 7.40 -5.49 -10.26
CA SER A 43 8.74 -5.32 -10.83
C SER A 43 9.86 -5.57 -9.81
N ILE A 44 9.63 -5.34 -8.51
CA ILE A 44 10.63 -5.59 -7.46
C ILE A 44 10.60 -7.04 -6.95
N GLN A 45 9.57 -7.83 -7.25
CA GLN A 45 9.47 -9.20 -6.77
C GLN A 45 10.65 -10.10 -7.19
N PRO A 46 11.14 -10.07 -8.43
CA PRO A 46 12.34 -10.81 -8.82
C PRO A 46 13.60 -10.38 -8.08
N GLU A 47 13.70 -9.08 -7.74
CA GLU A 47 14.84 -8.55 -6.98
C GLU A 47 14.80 -9.02 -5.52
N ILE A 48 13.59 -9.10 -4.92
CA ILE A 48 13.41 -9.55 -3.54
C ILE A 48 13.86 -11.01 -3.35
N ASP A 49 13.71 -11.85 -4.37
CA ASP A 49 14.07 -13.25 -4.30
C ASP A 49 15.58 -13.50 -4.12
N GLY A 50 16.42 -12.52 -4.47
CA GLY A 50 17.87 -12.55 -4.27
C GLY A 50 18.38 -11.90 -2.97
N TYR A 51 17.50 -11.29 -2.19
CA TYR A 51 17.87 -10.58 -0.97
C TYR A 51 17.75 -11.45 0.28
N ASP A 52 18.55 -11.12 1.31
CA ASP A 52 18.31 -11.60 2.66
C ASP A 52 17.01 -11.00 3.24
N LEU A 53 16.60 -11.51 4.38
CA LEU A 53 15.33 -11.10 5.01
C LEU A 53 15.26 -9.58 5.27
N GLU A 54 16.34 -9.01 5.82
CA GLU A 54 16.35 -7.59 6.18
C GLU A 54 16.27 -6.70 4.94
N ALA A 55 17.08 -7.00 3.92
CA ALA A 55 17.10 -6.26 2.66
C ALA A 55 15.76 -6.37 1.92
N ALA A 56 15.13 -7.56 1.91
CA ALA A 56 13.82 -7.76 1.30
C ALA A 56 12.72 -6.94 1.99
N ILE A 57 12.69 -6.97 3.33
CA ILE A 57 11.71 -6.19 4.12
C ILE A 57 11.91 -4.68 3.92
N LYS A 58 13.15 -4.20 3.92
CA LYS A 58 13.47 -2.78 3.64
C LYS A 58 13.03 -2.37 2.23
N LYS A 59 13.32 -3.18 1.22
CA LYS A 59 12.92 -2.89 -0.16
C LYS A 59 11.40 -2.76 -0.30
N ILE A 60 10.65 -3.66 0.33
CA ILE A 60 9.18 -3.59 0.37
C ILE A 60 8.71 -2.30 1.05
N GLY A 61 9.32 -1.96 2.18
CA GLY A 61 8.96 -0.75 2.94
C GLY A 61 9.17 0.53 2.13
N LEU A 62 10.33 0.68 1.49
CA LEU A 62 10.64 1.82 0.63
C LEU A 62 9.69 1.92 -0.56
N ALA A 63 9.45 0.81 -1.26
CA ALA A 63 8.51 0.77 -2.37
C ALA A 63 7.08 1.15 -1.94
N TYR A 64 6.69 0.77 -0.72
CA TYR A 64 5.39 1.14 -0.18
C TYR A 64 5.28 2.64 0.14
N LEU A 65 6.27 3.25 0.78
CA LEU A 65 6.26 4.68 1.09
C LEU A 65 6.32 5.53 -0.18
N ALA A 66 7.08 5.11 -1.19
CA ALA A 66 7.16 5.78 -2.49
C ALA A 66 5.81 5.88 -3.23
N VAL A 67 4.83 5.04 -2.87
CA VAL A 67 3.46 5.18 -3.40
C VAL A 67 2.88 6.55 -3.10
N PHE A 68 3.25 7.16 -2.00
CA PHE A 68 2.69 8.42 -1.52
C PHE A 68 3.56 9.63 -1.91
N ASP A 69 4.44 9.50 -2.92
CA ASP A 69 5.30 10.61 -3.36
C ASP A 69 4.63 11.47 -4.44
N THR A 70 3.51 11.06 -5.00
CA THR A 70 2.81 11.84 -6.01
C THR A 70 1.52 12.47 -5.49
N PRO A 71 1.22 13.73 -5.88
CA PRO A 71 -0.01 14.41 -5.47
C PRO A 71 -1.28 13.64 -5.82
N GLU A 72 -1.29 12.94 -6.95
CA GLU A 72 -2.44 12.16 -7.43
C GLU A 72 -2.73 10.99 -6.49
N ARG A 73 -1.68 10.33 -5.98
CA ARG A 73 -1.79 9.21 -5.04
C ARG A 73 -2.29 9.66 -3.69
N ILE A 74 -1.73 10.76 -3.21
CA ILE A 74 -2.17 11.39 -1.97
C ILE A 74 -3.65 11.78 -2.09
N ALA A 75 -4.04 12.43 -3.18
CA ALA A 75 -5.43 12.82 -3.43
C ALA A 75 -6.36 11.61 -3.53
N PHE A 76 -5.93 10.54 -4.19
CA PHE A 76 -6.69 9.28 -4.29
C PHE A 76 -6.89 8.66 -2.91
N THR A 77 -5.84 8.52 -2.11
CA THR A 77 -5.93 7.96 -0.75
C THR A 77 -6.85 8.78 0.14
N ARG A 78 -6.75 10.13 0.09
CA ARG A 78 -7.67 11.03 0.81
C ARG A 78 -9.12 10.81 0.38
N ALA A 79 -9.38 10.63 -0.92
CA ALA A 79 -10.71 10.37 -1.43
C ALA A 79 -11.28 9.04 -0.91
N ILE A 80 -10.48 7.97 -0.88
CA ILE A 80 -10.86 6.68 -0.32
C ILE A 80 -11.21 6.80 1.17
N ILE A 81 -10.34 7.44 1.95
CA ILE A 81 -10.57 7.62 3.40
C ILE A 81 -11.86 8.42 3.64
N ARG A 82 -12.04 9.53 2.93
CA ARG A 82 -13.24 10.38 3.04
C ARG A 82 -14.53 9.63 2.70
N ASP A 83 -14.51 8.83 1.64
CA ASP A 83 -15.70 8.22 1.08
C ASP A 83 -15.93 6.78 1.61
N SER A 84 -15.02 6.26 2.45
CA SER A 84 -15.03 4.90 2.99
C SER A 84 -16.34 4.50 3.68
N LYS A 85 -16.95 5.43 4.42
CA LYS A 85 -18.23 5.19 5.10
C LYS A 85 -19.42 5.09 4.13
N ARG A 86 -19.34 5.80 2.98
CA ARG A 86 -20.43 5.84 1.98
C ARG A 86 -20.32 4.73 0.94
N HIS A 87 -19.09 4.25 0.74
CA HIS A 87 -18.71 3.27 -0.28
C HIS A 87 -17.80 2.21 0.31
N PRO A 88 -18.29 1.34 1.21
CA PRO A 88 -17.49 0.31 1.88
C PRO A 88 -16.87 -0.69 0.88
N GLU A 89 -17.52 -0.91 -0.27
CA GLU A 89 -17.02 -1.72 -1.38
C GLU A 89 -15.69 -1.19 -1.92
N VAL A 90 -15.57 0.13 -2.08
CA VAL A 90 -14.34 0.79 -2.54
C VAL A 90 -13.23 0.65 -1.52
N SER A 91 -13.55 0.77 -0.24
CA SER A 91 -12.58 0.58 0.85
C SER A 91 -12.08 -0.86 0.90
N SER A 92 -12.95 -1.84 0.64
CA SER A 92 -12.59 -3.25 0.55
C SER A 92 -11.61 -3.51 -0.59
N ILE A 93 -11.87 -2.94 -1.78
CA ILE A 93 -10.99 -3.04 -2.95
C ILE A 93 -9.63 -2.39 -2.65
N TYR A 94 -9.63 -1.19 -2.08
CA TYR A 94 -8.41 -0.50 -1.68
C TYR A 94 -7.60 -1.30 -0.67
N HIS A 95 -8.27 -1.88 0.34
CA HIS A 95 -7.62 -2.74 1.31
C HIS A 95 -7.01 -3.99 0.65
N LYS A 96 -7.79 -4.69 -0.19
CA LYS A 96 -7.36 -5.93 -0.84
C LYS A 96 -6.18 -5.73 -1.79
N ASN A 97 -6.22 -4.68 -2.60
CA ASN A 97 -5.25 -4.43 -3.67
C ASN A 97 -4.12 -3.45 -3.26
N GLY A 98 -4.26 -2.74 -2.14
CA GLY A 98 -3.28 -1.83 -1.57
C GLY A 98 -2.61 -2.44 -0.33
N ILE A 99 -2.98 -1.96 0.85
CA ILE A 99 -2.34 -2.32 2.14
C ILE A 99 -2.30 -3.83 2.37
N GLY A 100 -3.41 -4.54 2.10
CA GLY A 100 -3.49 -5.99 2.27
C GLY A 100 -2.62 -6.76 1.27
N TYR A 101 -2.42 -6.23 0.06
CA TYR A 101 -1.50 -6.83 -0.90
C TYR A 101 -0.05 -6.74 -0.41
N VAL A 102 0.38 -5.56 0.05
CA VAL A 102 1.74 -5.36 0.58
C VAL A 102 1.98 -6.25 1.80
N ALA A 103 1.00 -6.37 2.70
CA ALA A 103 1.10 -7.26 3.84
C ALA A 103 1.30 -8.73 3.41
N ARG A 104 0.61 -9.20 2.37
CA ARG A 104 0.84 -10.55 1.83
C ARG A 104 2.23 -10.70 1.21
N CYS A 105 2.79 -9.67 0.64
CA CYS A 105 4.15 -9.72 0.12
C CYS A 105 5.19 -9.86 1.25
N VAL A 106 5.04 -9.07 2.32
CA VAL A 106 5.86 -9.22 3.53
C VAL A 106 5.69 -10.62 4.13
N GLU A 107 4.46 -11.10 4.24
CA GLU A 107 4.17 -12.45 4.73
C GLU A 107 4.86 -13.53 3.90
N THR A 108 4.84 -13.41 2.57
CA THR A 108 5.51 -14.37 1.67
C THR A 108 7.01 -14.41 1.93
N VAL A 109 7.62 -13.25 2.18
CA VAL A 109 9.04 -13.19 2.55
C VAL A 109 9.27 -13.84 3.92
N LEU A 110 8.49 -13.49 4.95
CA LEU A 110 8.62 -14.08 6.29
C LEU A 110 8.46 -15.60 6.29
N LYS A 111 7.55 -16.13 5.48
CA LYS A 111 7.33 -17.59 5.35
C LYS A 111 8.54 -18.38 4.83
N ARG A 112 9.48 -17.71 4.16
CA ARG A 112 10.75 -18.36 3.76
C ARG A 112 11.71 -18.58 4.93
N TYR A 113 11.48 -17.88 6.05
CA TYR A 113 12.33 -17.86 7.23
C TYR A 113 11.63 -18.39 8.48
N THR A 114 10.60 -19.23 8.32
CA THR A 114 9.80 -19.75 9.45
C THR A 114 10.62 -20.47 10.50
N GLY A 115 11.73 -21.13 10.12
CA GLY A 115 12.65 -21.77 11.06
C GLY A 115 13.43 -20.79 11.96
N ASN A 116 13.42 -19.51 11.65
CA ASN A 116 14.09 -18.45 12.43
C ASN A 116 13.11 -17.60 13.23
N LEU A 117 11.78 -17.82 13.05
CA LEU A 117 10.76 -17.04 13.74
C LEU A 117 10.54 -17.60 15.15
N GLN A 118 10.26 -16.71 16.10
CA GLN A 118 9.84 -17.08 17.45
C GLN A 118 8.57 -17.92 17.41
N GLU A 119 8.45 -18.85 18.35
CA GLU A 119 7.27 -19.71 18.48
C GLU A 119 5.99 -18.87 18.68
N GLY A 120 4.92 -19.22 17.96
CA GLY A 120 3.63 -18.53 18.06
C GLY A 120 3.51 -17.24 17.23
N VAL A 121 4.53 -16.83 16.48
CA VAL A 121 4.43 -15.67 15.57
C VAL A 121 3.48 -15.96 14.41
N ASP A 122 2.36 -15.25 14.36
CA ASP A 122 1.49 -15.20 13.19
C ASP A 122 2.13 -14.29 12.12
N THR A 123 2.64 -14.89 11.06
CA THR A 123 3.34 -14.17 9.98
C THR A 123 2.46 -13.14 9.27
N TYR A 124 1.15 -13.38 9.14
CA TYR A 124 0.25 -12.42 8.52
C TYR A 124 -0.01 -11.21 9.42
N LEU A 125 -0.24 -11.45 10.71
CA LEU A 125 -0.42 -10.37 11.69
C LEU A 125 0.86 -9.55 11.84
N ALA A 126 2.02 -10.19 11.91
CA ALA A 126 3.32 -9.52 11.93
C ALA A 126 3.50 -8.62 10.68
N SER A 127 3.18 -9.14 9.49
CA SER A 127 3.23 -8.38 8.24
C SER A 127 2.30 -7.18 8.25
N LYS A 128 1.08 -7.35 8.76
CA LYS A 128 0.13 -6.22 8.91
C LYS A 128 0.63 -5.17 9.90
N THR A 129 1.32 -5.58 10.96
CA THR A 129 1.91 -4.66 11.94
C THR A 129 2.99 -3.80 11.28
N TYR A 130 3.90 -4.42 10.52
CA TYR A 130 4.94 -3.70 9.79
C TYR A 130 4.35 -2.70 8.78
N VAL A 131 3.46 -3.16 7.90
CA VAL A 131 2.83 -2.32 6.88
C VAL A 131 1.91 -1.26 7.49
N GLY A 132 1.22 -1.58 8.59
CA GLY A 132 0.40 -0.63 9.34
C GLY A 132 1.22 0.51 9.95
N SER A 133 2.41 0.21 10.45
CA SER A 133 3.34 1.23 10.96
C SER A 133 3.82 2.16 9.84
N LEU A 134 4.20 1.62 8.69
CA LEU A 134 4.55 2.42 7.50
C LEU A 134 3.39 3.30 7.04
N PHE A 135 2.17 2.76 7.01
CA PHE A 135 0.99 3.54 6.67
C PHE A 135 0.71 4.65 7.69
N GLY A 136 0.99 4.41 8.97
CA GLY A 136 0.93 5.44 10.01
C GLY A 136 1.84 6.63 9.70
N PHE A 137 3.08 6.39 9.31
CA PHE A 137 4.00 7.44 8.86
C PHE A 137 3.53 8.12 7.58
N ALA A 138 3.05 7.36 6.60
CA ALA A 138 2.49 7.92 5.36
C ALA A 138 1.31 8.85 5.64
N ILE A 139 0.40 8.48 6.56
CA ILE A 139 -0.70 9.35 6.98
C ILE A 139 -0.16 10.65 7.58
N GLN A 140 0.77 10.58 8.54
CA GLN A 140 1.27 11.72 9.27
C GLN A 140 2.03 12.71 8.38
N TYR A 141 2.90 12.21 7.50
CA TYR A 141 3.86 13.05 6.78
C TYR A 141 3.50 13.33 5.32
N LYS A 142 2.71 12.46 4.68
CA LYS A 142 2.39 12.59 3.25
C LYS A 142 0.91 12.86 2.99
N ILE A 143 0.02 12.26 3.78
CA ILE A 143 -1.42 12.35 3.54
C ILE A 143 -2.05 13.53 4.28
N VAL A 144 -1.66 13.80 5.52
CA VAL A 144 -2.13 14.96 6.29
C VAL A 144 -1.40 16.22 5.85
N VAL A 145 -2.16 17.28 5.58
CA VAL A 145 -1.60 18.56 5.11
C VAL A 145 -0.96 19.34 6.26
N GLY A 146 0.18 19.98 5.98
CA GLY A 146 0.80 20.93 6.89
C GLY A 146 1.71 20.32 7.95
N VAL A 147 2.05 19.04 7.81
CA VAL A 147 3.07 18.41 8.64
C VAL A 147 4.34 18.26 7.81
N GLU A 148 5.42 18.90 8.26
CA GLU A 148 6.74 18.72 7.66
C GLU A 148 7.33 17.37 8.13
N PRO A 149 7.85 16.54 7.21
CA PRO A 149 8.49 15.28 7.58
C PRO A 149 9.73 15.55 8.42
N GLN A 150 9.79 14.93 9.62
CA GLN A 150 10.98 14.96 10.47
C GLN A 150 12.05 13.97 10.00
N TYR A 151 11.63 12.90 9.34
CA TYR A 151 12.47 11.77 8.94
C TYR A 151 12.23 11.42 7.48
N GLY A 152 13.27 11.01 6.78
CA GLY A 152 13.18 10.49 5.43
C GLY A 152 12.64 9.05 5.39
N ASP A 153 12.14 8.64 4.23
CA ASP A 153 11.60 7.28 4.05
C ASP A 153 12.61 6.19 4.39
N GLU A 154 13.87 6.37 4.02
CA GLU A 154 14.96 5.42 4.33
C GLU A 154 15.17 5.28 5.84
N GLU A 155 15.18 6.39 6.57
CA GLU A 155 15.34 6.41 8.02
C GLU A 155 14.16 5.74 8.74
N ILE A 156 12.93 6.01 8.27
CA ILE A 156 11.71 5.38 8.78
C ILE A 156 11.76 3.87 8.57
N VAL A 157 12.03 3.43 7.35
CA VAL A 157 12.06 2.01 6.99
C VAL A 157 13.19 1.28 7.73
N ASP A 158 14.37 1.88 7.81
CA ASP A 158 15.54 1.31 8.52
C ASP A 158 15.22 1.11 10.01
N THR A 159 14.67 2.13 10.64
CA THR A 159 14.28 2.09 12.06
C THR A 159 13.19 1.05 12.31
N LEU A 160 12.13 1.06 11.50
CA LEU A 160 11.06 0.08 11.64
C LEU A 160 11.55 -1.36 11.46
N THR A 161 12.42 -1.60 10.48
CA THR A 161 12.96 -2.93 10.22
C THR A 161 13.83 -3.42 11.39
N LYS A 162 14.66 -2.51 11.96
CA LYS A 162 15.48 -2.80 13.15
C LYS A 162 14.67 -3.08 14.42
N ILE A 163 13.47 -2.54 14.53
CA ILE A 163 12.57 -2.82 15.65
C ILE A 163 11.77 -4.10 15.38
N PHE A 164 11.30 -4.27 14.15
CA PHE A 164 10.39 -5.33 13.75
C PHE A 164 11.05 -6.70 13.74
N LEU A 165 12.19 -6.85 13.05
CA LEU A 165 12.81 -8.16 12.87
C LEU A 165 13.28 -8.79 14.19
N PRO A 166 13.99 -8.09 15.11
CA PRO A 166 14.34 -8.69 16.41
C PRO A 166 13.13 -9.03 17.27
N GLY A 167 11.99 -8.35 17.04
CA GLY A 167 10.75 -8.65 17.76
C GLY A 167 10.05 -9.94 17.32
N ILE A 168 10.43 -10.50 16.17
CA ILE A 168 9.82 -11.72 15.62
C ILE A 168 10.82 -12.86 15.35
N LEU A 169 12.12 -12.59 15.39
CA LEU A 169 13.19 -13.56 15.20
C LEU A 169 13.76 -14.08 16.54
N HIS A 170 14.31 -15.30 16.50
CA HIS A 170 15.09 -15.84 17.63
C HIS A 170 16.42 -15.12 17.77
#